data_f320476e1866cf0b4d36615313069a7a
#
_entry.id   f320476e1866cf0b4d36615313069a7a
#
_cell.length_a   1.000
_cell.length_b   1.000
_cell.length_c   1.000
_cell.angle_alpha   90.00
_cell.angle_beta   90.00
_cell.angle_gamma   90.00
#
_symmetry.space_group_name_H-M   'P 1'
#
loop_
_entity.id
_entity.type
_entity.pdbx_description
1 polymer ?
#
loop_
_entity_poly.entity_id
_entity_poly.type
_entity_poly.pdbx_seq_one_letter_code
_entity_poly.pdbx_strand_id
1 'polypeptide(L)'
;MTSYILNSLLFTIIYLIICNWFQLQSFLSIVIGPKYKTSFIDDKWIKSIVKKKTGLSLLDITIFHDKRPYGMMAGLPFWPKMILSEGLYKNFNKDELEWVILHEAGHCVLWHNLQSFLIEMIILGGGIYSINKYHLSLFIVFLLSIILSCISIQIIRWTTEYVADKYSIARVDNPMGVITAQDKFRNAYEKNLFNSEKSILRFLLHWNIYPSLRIKMAKERISEKISKK
;
A
#
# COMPACT_ATOMS: atom_id res chain seq x y z
N MET A 1 -27.19 -0.44 -31.69
CA MET A 1 -26.48 -1.48 -30.92
C MET A 1 -24.95 -1.28 -30.95
N THR A 2 -24.34 -1.03 -32.08
CA THR A 2 -22.89 -0.79 -32.23
C THR A 2 -22.34 0.38 -31.41
N SER A 3 -23.08 1.51 -31.32
CA SER A 3 -22.65 2.70 -30.58
C SER A 3 -22.50 2.45 -29.06
N TYR A 4 -23.40 1.70 -28.44
CA TYR A 4 -23.34 1.42 -27.00
C TYR A 4 -22.20 0.47 -26.64
N ILE A 5 -21.92 -0.52 -27.51
CA ILE A 5 -20.78 -1.41 -27.33
C ILE A 5 -19.48 -0.62 -27.40
N LEU A 6 -19.35 0.28 -28.37
CA LEU A 6 -18.18 1.14 -28.54
C LEU A 6 -17.99 2.06 -27.32
N ASN A 7 -19.08 2.68 -26.84
CA ASN A 7 -19.06 3.54 -25.66
C ASN A 7 -18.64 2.78 -24.39
N SER A 8 -19.15 1.56 -24.20
CA SER A 8 -18.77 0.71 -23.04
C SER A 8 -17.30 0.29 -23.13
N LEU A 9 -16.80 -0.03 -24.32
CA LEU A 9 -15.40 -0.37 -24.53
C LEU A 9 -14.48 0.82 -24.25
N LEU A 10 -14.83 2.01 -24.78
CA LEU A 10 -14.10 3.23 -24.56
C LEU A 10 -14.07 3.61 -23.08
N PHE A 11 -15.22 3.54 -22.40
CA PHE A 11 -15.32 3.75 -20.97
C PHE A 11 -14.40 2.81 -20.20
N THR A 12 -14.42 1.51 -20.50
CA THR A 12 -13.57 0.51 -19.85
C THR A 12 -12.10 0.84 -19.99
N ILE A 13 -11.65 1.14 -21.21
CA ILE A 13 -10.23 1.43 -21.49
C ILE A 13 -9.78 2.68 -20.73
N ILE A 14 -10.53 3.78 -20.82
CA ILE A 14 -10.17 5.04 -20.17
C ILE A 14 -10.20 4.90 -18.65
N TYR A 15 -11.22 4.25 -18.11
CA TYR A 15 -11.35 3.99 -16.67
C TYR A 15 -10.17 3.19 -16.13
N LEU A 16 -9.82 2.08 -16.78
CA LEU A 16 -8.69 1.23 -16.36
C LEU A 16 -7.35 1.98 -16.44
N ILE A 17 -7.14 2.79 -17.47
CA ILE A 17 -5.92 3.60 -17.58
C ILE A 17 -5.83 4.61 -16.42
N ILE A 18 -6.92 5.31 -16.10
CA ILE A 18 -6.90 6.34 -15.06
C ILE A 18 -6.77 5.72 -13.67
N CYS A 19 -7.58 4.72 -13.34
CA CYS A 19 -7.58 4.11 -12.01
C CYS A 19 -6.27 3.35 -11.71
N ASN A 20 -5.66 2.74 -12.73
CA ASN A 20 -4.40 2.02 -12.54
C ASN A 20 -3.15 2.84 -12.86
N TRP A 21 -3.30 4.10 -13.29
CA TRP A 21 -2.17 4.93 -13.71
C TRP A 21 -1.07 5.04 -12.65
N PHE A 22 -1.45 5.30 -11.40
CA PHE A 22 -0.50 5.41 -10.29
C PHE A 22 0.16 4.08 -9.93
N GLN A 23 -0.58 2.98 -9.98
CA GLN A 23 -0.03 1.64 -9.75
C GLN A 23 0.90 1.24 -10.89
N LEU A 24 0.50 1.54 -12.12
CA LEU A 24 1.29 1.29 -13.32
C LEU A 24 2.58 2.12 -13.32
N GLN A 25 2.52 3.41 -13.00
CA GLN A 25 3.70 4.27 -12.87
C GLN A 25 4.64 3.76 -11.77
N SER A 26 4.12 3.36 -10.60
CA SER A 26 4.92 2.81 -9.52
C SER A 26 5.60 1.52 -9.94
N PHE A 27 4.86 0.62 -10.58
CA PHE A 27 5.40 -0.64 -11.12
C PHE A 27 6.43 -0.39 -12.22
N LEU A 28 6.12 0.44 -13.20
CA LEU A 28 7.04 0.77 -14.31
C LEU A 28 8.29 1.49 -13.82
N SER A 29 8.20 2.38 -12.84
CA SER A 29 9.35 3.07 -12.28
C SER A 29 10.31 2.12 -11.54
N ILE A 30 9.79 1.05 -10.95
CA ILE A 30 10.59 0.02 -10.26
C ILE A 30 11.18 -0.98 -11.26
N VAL A 31 10.40 -1.37 -12.28
CA VAL A 31 10.78 -2.46 -13.22
C VAL A 31 11.54 -1.96 -14.44
N ILE A 32 11.20 -0.78 -14.97
CA ILE A 32 11.73 -0.27 -16.26
C ILE A 32 12.55 1.01 -16.07
N GLY A 33 12.41 1.67 -14.93
CA GLY A 33 13.04 2.97 -14.72
C GLY A 33 14.56 2.90 -14.55
N PRO A 34 15.35 3.58 -15.40
CA PRO A 34 16.79 3.71 -15.22
C PRO A 34 17.17 4.45 -13.92
N LYS A 35 16.18 4.96 -13.20
CA LYS A 35 16.33 5.80 -12.01
C LYS A 35 16.69 5.03 -10.74
N TYR A 36 16.35 3.75 -10.65
CA TYR A 36 16.60 2.95 -9.45
C TYR A 36 17.46 1.74 -9.80
N LYS A 37 18.72 1.79 -9.40
CA LYS A 37 19.54 0.57 -9.35
C LYS A 37 18.90 -0.35 -8.31
N THR A 38 18.63 -1.59 -8.68
CA THR A 38 18.09 -2.61 -7.79
C THR A 38 19.13 -3.70 -7.57
N SER A 39 19.17 -4.26 -6.38
CA SER A 39 19.99 -5.42 -6.04
C SER A 39 19.12 -6.47 -5.35
N PHE A 40 19.33 -7.74 -5.71
CA PHE A 40 18.72 -8.85 -4.99
C PHE A 40 19.58 -9.20 -3.79
N ILE A 41 18.95 -9.46 -2.65
CA ILE A 41 19.64 -9.92 -1.45
C ILE A 41 18.99 -11.21 -0.93
N ASP A 42 19.80 -12.09 -0.36
CA ASP A 42 19.33 -13.27 0.34
C ASP A 42 19.44 -13.08 1.86
N ASP A 43 18.57 -12.25 2.41
CA ASP A 43 18.51 -12.04 3.85
C ASP A 43 17.69 -13.16 4.52
N LYS A 44 18.40 -14.10 5.12
CA LYS A 44 17.81 -15.26 5.81
C LYS A 44 16.95 -14.85 7.00
N TRP A 45 17.29 -13.75 7.69
CA TRP A 45 16.51 -13.25 8.82
C TRP A 45 15.14 -12.75 8.36
N ILE A 46 15.10 -11.93 7.30
CA ILE A 46 13.82 -11.42 6.75
C ILE A 46 12.95 -12.60 6.28
N LYS A 47 13.52 -13.54 5.51
CA LYS A 47 12.78 -14.72 5.04
C LYS A 47 12.22 -15.55 6.20
N SER A 48 13.04 -15.77 7.23
CA SER A 48 12.67 -16.53 8.42
C SER A 48 11.54 -15.86 9.20
N ILE A 49 11.64 -14.54 9.44
CA ILE A 49 10.63 -13.83 10.25
C ILE A 49 9.29 -13.74 9.54
N VAL A 50 9.30 -13.48 8.23
CA VAL A 50 8.09 -13.50 7.40
C VAL A 50 7.46 -14.89 7.43
N LYS A 51 8.23 -15.95 7.15
CA LYS A 51 7.71 -17.32 7.18
C LYS A 51 7.12 -17.69 8.54
N LYS A 52 7.84 -17.42 9.62
CA LYS A 52 7.44 -17.77 11.00
C LYS A 52 6.19 -17.04 11.44
N LYS A 53 6.06 -15.74 11.12
CA LYS A 53 5.00 -14.87 11.69
C LYS A 53 3.79 -14.69 10.77
N THR A 54 3.93 -14.99 9.47
CA THR A 54 2.86 -14.77 8.49
C THR A 54 2.51 -16.02 7.67
N GLY A 55 3.36 -17.03 7.67
CA GLY A 55 3.23 -18.22 6.83
C GLY A 55 3.70 -18.04 5.39
N LEU A 56 3.98 -16.80 4.95
CA LEU A 56 4.42 -16.52 3.58
C LEU A 56 5.84 -17.00 3.35
N SER A 57 6.10 -17.57 2.19
CA SER A 57 7.46 -17.90 1.72
C SER A 57 7.88 -16.90 0.66
N LEU A 58 8.77 -15.97 1.02
CA LEU A 58 9.29 -14.97 0.08
C LEU A 58 10.08 -15.64 -1.04
N LEU A 59 9.80 -15.29 -2.30
CA LEU A 59 10.60 -15.69 -3.45
C LEU A 59 11.94 -14.97 -3.44
N ASP A 60 11.90 -13.65 -3.36
CA ASP A 60 13.08 -12.81 -3.36
C ASP A 60 12.88 -11.56 -2.49
N ILE A 61 13.98 -10.89 -2.20
CA ILE A 61 14.04 -9.60 -1.54
C ILE A 61 14.85 -8.68 -2.44
N THR A 62 14.24 -7.59 -2.87
CA THR A 62 14.85 -6.60 -3.73
C THR A 62 15.11 -5.31 -2.96
N ILE A 63 16.33 -4.80 -3.00
CA ILE A 63 16.70 -3.49 -2.50
C ILE A 63 16.78 -2.51 -3.66
N PHE A 64 16.08 -1.40 -3.58
CA PHE A 64 16.25 -0.30 -4.52
C PHE A 64 16.99 0.89 -3.86
N HIS A 65 17.84 1.54 -4.63
CA HIS A 65 18.74 2.58 -4.12
C HIS A 65 17.98 3.92 -3.97
N ASP A 66 17.25 4.07 -2.88
CA ASP A 66 16.64 5.33 -2.42
C ASP A 66 16.98 5.53 -0.95
N LYS A 67 17.38 6.76 -0.59
CA LYS A 67 17.69 7.13 0.80
C LYS A 67 16.46 7.27 1.68
N ARG A 68 15.28 7.47 1.08
CA ARG A 68 14.00 7.57 1.81
C ARG A 68 13.57 6.19 2.28
N PRO A 69 13.08 6.06 3.52
CA PRO A 69 12.60 4.77 4.00
C PRO A 69 11.27 4.41 3.30
N TYR A 70 11.28 3.29 2.59
CA TYR A 70 10.11 2.76 1.91
C TYR A 70 10.17 1.23 1.84
N GLY A 71 9.03 0.58 2.04
CA GLY A 71 8.84 -0.85 1.87
C GLY A 71 7.57 -1.15 1.11
N MET A 72 7.52 -2.27 0.44
CA MET A 72 6.30 -2.82 -0.14
C MET A 72 6.40 -4.34 -0.33
N MET A 73 5.26 -5.01 -0.30
CA MET A 73 5.11 -6.39 -0.71
C MET A 73 4.45 -6.43 -2.09
N ALA A 74 5.13 -7.02 -3.07
CA ALA A 74 4.63 -7.22 -4.42
C ALA A 74 4.25 -8.69 -4.65
N GLY A 75 3.36 -8.93 -5.62
CA GLY A 75 2.90 -10.27 -5.99
C GLY A 75 1.70 -10.74 -5.18
N LEU A 76 1.38 -12.01 -5.36
CA LEU A 76 0.26 -12.69 -4.68
C LEU A 76 0.80 -13.48 -3.48
N PRO A 77 -0.06 -13.89 -2.51
CA PRO A 77 0.40 -14.62 -1.31
C PRO A 77 1.16 -15.92 -1.57
N PHE A 78 0.99 -16.52 -2.75
CA PHE A 78 1.73 -17.71 -3.16
C PHE A 78 3.02 -17.40 -3.93
N TRP A 79 3.22 -16.12 -4.37
CA TRP A 79 4.45 -15.62 -5.00
C TRP A 79 4.83 -14.22 -4.48
N PRO A 80 5.02 -14.07 -3.16
CA PRO A 80 5.30 -12.77 -2.57
C PRO A 80 6.77 -12.39 -2.77
N LYS A 81 6.99 -11.12 -3.13
CA LYS A 81 8.30 -10.48 -3.23
C LYS A 81 8.35 -9.29 -2.29
N MET A 82 9.42 -9.19 -1.50
CA MET A 82 9.68 -8.06 -0.63
C MET A 82 10.53 -7.04 -1.37
N ILE A 83 10.11 -5.78 -1.38
CA ILE A 83 10.87 -4.68 -1.97
C ILE A 83 11.11 -3.64 -0.87
N LEU A 84 12.37 -3.33 -0.60
CA LEU A 84 12.77 -2.38 0.43
C LEU A 84 13.70 -1.32 -0.16
N SER A 85 13.60 -0.10 0.33
CA SER A 85 14.59 0.91 0.00
C SER A 85 15.88 0.69 0.78
N GLU A 86 17.00 1.14 0.22
CA GLU A 86 18.29 1.14 0.90
C GLU A 86 18.24 1.94 2.20
N GLY A 87 17.52 3.09 2.18
CA GLY A 87 17.31 3.94 3.35
C GLY A 87 16.58 3.22 4.49
N LEU A 88 15.57 2.40 4.17
CA LEU A 88 14.91 1.57 5.17
C LEU A 88 15.83 0.47 5.68
N TYR A 89 16.41 -0.32 4.77
CA TYR A 89 17.19 -1.50 5.12
C TYR A 89 18.46 -1.19 5.94
N LYS A 90 19.15 -0.07 5.62
CA LYS A 90 20.40 0.31 6.31
C LYS A 90 20.21 1.12 7.59
N ASN A 91 19.16 1.96 7.66
CA ASN A 91 19.02 2.92 8.76
C ASN A 91 18.05 2.48 9.86
N PHE A 92 17.29 1.39 9.65
CA PHE A 92 16.37 0.87 10.64
C PHE A 92 17.01 -0.31 11.37
N ASN A 93 16.84 -0.36 12.69
CA ASN A 93 17.27 -1.51 13.46
C ASN A 93 16.33 -2.71 13.24
N LYS A 94 16.69 -3.88 13.81
CA LYS A 94 15.91 -5.10 13.59
C LYS A 94 14.47 -5.03 14.07
N ASP A 95 14.21 -4.39 15.20
CA ASP A 95 12.86 -4.27 15.75
C ASP A 95 11.98 -3.35 14.89
N GLU A 96 12.54 -2.25 14.42
CA GLU A 96 11.90 -1.31 13.51
C GLU A 96 11.62 -1.94 12.15
N LEU A 97 12.62 -2.62 11.61
CA LEU A 97 12.52 -3.30 10.32
C LEU A 97 11.52 -4.46 10.38
N GLU A 98 11.48 -5.21 11.48
CA GLU A 98 10.51 -6.27 11.71
C GLU A 98 9.09 -5.75 11.59
N TRP A 99 8.77 -4.62 12.24
CA TRP A 99 7.43 -4.05 12.13
C TRP A 99 7.09 -3.68 10.69
N VAL A 100 7.97 -2.99 9.96
CA VAL A 100 7.70 -2.60 8.56
C VAL A 100 7.50 -3.84 7.68
N ILE A 101 8.36 -4.85 7.81
CA ILE A 101 8.25 -6.10 7.05
C ILE A 101 6.92 -6.80 7.32
N LEU A 102 6.51 -6.89 8.59
CA LEU A 102 5.25 -7.52 8.96
C LEU A 102 4.02 -6.71 8.54
N HIS A 103 4.13 -5.38 8.49
CA HIS A 103 3.09 -4.51 7.95
C HIS A 103 2.87 -4.78 6.45
N GLU A 104 3.94 -4.78 5.66
CA GLU A 104 3.88 -5.07 4.23
C GLU A 104 3.42 -6.52 3.96
N ALA A 105 3.90 -7.48 4.74
CA ALA A 105 3.43 -8.86 4.67
C ALA A 105 1.94 -8.98 5.04
N GLY A 106 1.46 -8.15 5.96
CA GLY A 106 0.05 -8.05 6.32
C GLY A 106 -0.84 -7.71 5.13
N HIS A 107 -0.44 -6.73 4.30
CA HIS A 107 -1.18 -6.41 3.08
C HIS A 107 -1.31 -7.62 2.14
N CYS A 108 -0.27 -8.41 2.02
CA CYS A 108 -0.27 -9.60 1.18
C CYS A 108 -1.15 -10.72 1.76
N VAL A 109 -0.97 -11.07 3.05
CA VAL A 109 -1.75 -12.13 3.73
C VAL A 109 -3.24 -11.84 3.76
N LEU A 110 -3.60 -10.56 3.94
CA LEU A 110 -4.99 -10.11 4.04
C LEU A 110 -5.62 -9.80 2.67
N TRP A 111 -4.91 -10.07 1.58
CA TRP A 111 -5.40 -9.88 0.21
C TRP A 111 -5.87 -8.46 -0.10
N HIS A 112 -5.26 -7.43 0.51
CA HIS A 112 -5.70 -6.05 0.35
C HIS A 112 -5.70 -5.58 -1.11
N ASN A 113 -4.71 -6.00 -1.91
CA ASN A 113 -4.65 -5.68 -3.34
C ASN A 113 -5.83 -6.29 -4.12
N LEU A 114 -6.24 -7.52 -3.77
CA LEU A 114 -7.40 -8.17 -4.39
C LEU A 114 -8.70 -7.46 -4.00
N GLN A 115 -8.85 -7.06 -2.73
CA GLN A 115 -10.02 -6.30 -2.26
C GLN A 115 -10.18 -4.99 -3.04
N SER A 116 -9.09 -4.23 -3.20
CA SER A 116 -9.08 -3.00 -3.98
C SER A 116 -9.48 -3.26 -5.45
N PHE A 117 -8.89 -4.28 -6.06
CA PHE A 117 -9.21 -4.67 -7.44
C PHE A 117 -10.69 -5.05 -7.61
N LEU A 118 -11.25 -5.85 -6.70
CA LEU A 118 -12.67 -6.25 -6.78
C LEU A 118 -13.61 -5.08 -6.69
N ILE A 119 -13.33 -4.09 -5.84
CA ILE A 119 -14.16 -2.88 -5.72
C ILE A 119 -14.09 -2.05 -7.00
N GLU A 120 -12.91 -1.88 -7.57
CA GLU A 120 -12.76 -1.21 -8.88
C GLU A 120 -13.55 -1.93 -9.98
N MET A 121 -13.54 -3.27 -10.01
CA MET A 121 -14.32 -4.05 -10.96
C MET A 121 -15.84 -3.90 -10.76
N ILE A 122 -16.31 -3.77 -9.53
CA ILE A 122 -17.73 -3.49 -9.24
C ILE A 122 -18.13 -2.10 -9.76
N ILE A 123 -17.30 -1.08 -9.53
CA ILE A 123 -17.58 0.29 -10.03
C ILE A 123 -17.60 0.30 -11.57
N LEU A 124 -16.63 -0.35 -12.19
CA LEU A 124 -16.56 -0.47 -13.64
C LEU A 124 -17.80 -1.18 -14.21
N GLY A 125 -18.17 -2.33 -13.64
CA GLY A 125 -19.35 -3.10 -14.06
C GLY A 125 -20.65 -2.32 -13.89
N GLY A 126 -20.80 -1.59 -12.78
CA GLY A 126 -21.92 -0.69 -12.54
C GLY A 126 -22.01 0.44 -13.57
N GLY A 127 -20.87 1.03 -13.95
CA GLY A 127 -20.80 2.04 -14.99
C GLY A 127 -21.25 1.49 -16.36
N ILE A 128 -20.72 0.36 -16.77
CA ILE A 128 -21.10 -0.31 -18.04
C ILE A 128 -22.58 -0.65 -18.05
N TYR A 129 -23.09 -1.21 -16.96
CA TYR A 129 -24.51 -1.53 -16.81
C TYR A 129 -25.39 -0.29 -16.96
N SER A 130 -25.01 0.82 -16.33
CA SER A 130 -25.75 2.08 -16.38
C SER A 130 -25.82 2.70 -17.78
N ILE A 131 -24.70 2.62 -18.54
CA ILE A 131 -24.66 3.06 -19.94
C ILE A 131 -25.64 2.23 -20.79
N ASN A 132 -25.59 0.92 -20.64
CA ASN A 132 -26.34 0.01 -21.53
C ASN A 132 -27.83 -0.04 -21.18
N LYS A 133 -28.19 -0.05 -19.88
CA LYS A 133 -29.57 -0.20 -19.46
C LYS A 133 -30.36 1.12 -19.43
N TYR A 134 -29.73 2.18 -18.94
CA TYR A 134 -30.42 3.46 -18.74
C TYR A 134 -30.06 4.51 -19.80
N HIS A 135 -29.22 4.13 -20.77
CA HIS A 135 -28.76 5.03 -21.84
C HIS A 135 -28.16 6.33 -21.33
N LEU A 136 -27.51 6.26 -20.17
CA LEU A 136 -26.88 7.43 -19.57
C LEU A 136 -25.73 7.94 -20.42
N SER A 137 -25.49 9.24 -20.38
CA SER A 137 -24.36 9.86 -21.04
C SER A 137 -23.05 9.26 -20.56
N LEU A 138 -22.19 8.87 -21.51
CA LEU A 138 -20.83 8.37 -21.23
C LEU A 138 -20.06 9.31 -20.29
N PHE A 139 -20.18 10.62 -20.52
CA PHE A 139 -19.50 11.63 -19.72
C PHE A 139 -19.97 11.65 -18.27
N ILE A 140 -21.27 11.58 -18.04
CA ILE A 140 -21.83 11.56 -16.67
C ILE A 140 -21.42 10.29 -15.94
N VAL A 141 -21.54 9.11 -16.57
CA VAL A 141 -21.14 7.83 -15.97
C VAL A 141 -19.66 7.82 -15.65
N PHE A 142 -18.84 8.33 -16.56
CA PHE A 142 -17.41 8.43 -16.36
C PHE A 142 -17.04 9.32 -15.17
N LEU A 143 -17.62 10.51 -15.08
CA LEU A 143 -17.37 11.44 -13.97
C LEU A 143 -17.79 10.83 -12.62
N LEU A 144 -18.97 10.24 -12.55
CA LEU A 144 -19.48 9.59 -11.33
C LEU A 144 -18.63 8.39 -10.94
N SER A 145 -18.19 7.58 -11.90
CA SER A 145 -17.30 6.43 -11.63
C SER A 145 -15.94 6.86 -11.09
N ILE A 146 -15.35 7.94 -11.62
CA ILE A 146 -14.10 8.49 -11.08
C ILE A 146 -14.29 9.00 -9.66
N ILE A 147 -15.33 9.77 -9.39
CA ILE A 147 -15.62 10.28 -8.04
C ILE A 147 -15.79 9.12 -7.05
N LEU A 148 -16.59 8.12 -7.44
CA LEU A 148 -16.84 6.94 -6.61
C LEU A 148 -15.56 6.14 -6.38
N SER A 149 -14.71 5.97 -7.39
CA SER A 149 -13.41 5.31 -7.26
C SER A 149 -12.48 6.08 -6.32
N CYS A 150 -12.37 7.39 -6.45
CA CYS A 150 -11.56 8.21 -5.55
C CYS A 150 -12.00 8.06 -4.08
N ILE A 151 -13.30 8.10 -3.81
CA ILE A 151 -13.84 7.92 -2.46
C ILE A 151 -13.57 6.50 -1.96
N SER A 152 -13.87 5.49 -2.77
CA SER A 152 -13.69 4.08 -2.41
C SER A 152 -12.22 3.74 -2.14
N ILE A 153 -11.29 4.19 -2.98
CA ILE A 153 -9.85 3.99 -2.80
C ILE A 153 -9.38 4.59 -1.47
N GLN A 154 -9.87 5.78 -1.08
CA GLN A 154 -9.50 6.39 0.19
C GLN A 154 -10.01 5.59 1.39
N ILE A 155 -11.25 5.13 1.36
CA ILE A 155 -11.84 4.31 2.42
C ILE A 155 -11.10 2.97 2.53
N ILE A 156 -10.84 2.30 1.39
CA ILE A 156 -10.13 1.03 1.36
C ILE A 156 -8.72 1.22 1.90
N ARG A 157 -7.99 2.22 1.41
CA ARG A 157 -6.62 2.48 1.86
C ARG A 157 -6.57 2.70 3.38
N TRP A 158 -7.46 3.52 3.92
CA TRP A 158 -7.50 3.76 5.36
C TRP A 158 -7.79 2.48 6.15
N THR A 159 -8.76 1.67 5.71
CA THR A 159 -9.13 0.42 6.40
C THR A 159 -8.03 -0.63 6.27
N THR A 160 -7.43 -0.79 5.10
CA THR A 160 -6.36 -1.78 4.85
C THR A 160 -5.09 -1.43 5.61
N GLU A 161 -4.71 -0.15 5.67
CA GLU A 161 -3.58 0.32 6.47
C GLU A 161 -3.82 0.06 7.96
N TYR A 162 -5.01 0.40 8.48
CA TYR A 162 -5.36 0.14 9.88
C TYR A 162 -5.29 -1.34 10.22
N VAL A 163 -5.81 -2.19 9.36
CA VAL A 163 -5.79 -3.66 9.58
C VAL A 163 -4.38 -4.22 9.47
N ALA A 164 -3.55 -3.73 8.52
CA ALA A 164 -2.15 -4.12 8.38
C ALA A 164 -1.32 -3.69 9.59
N ASP A 165 -1.55 -2.49 10.14
CA ASP A 165 -0.92 -2.03 11.37
C ASP A 165 -1.29 -2.91 12.56
N LYS A 166 -2.59 -3.18 12.76
CA LYS A 166 -3.06 -4.07 13.83
C LYS A 166 -2.48 -5.48 13.69
N TYR A 167 -2.42 -5.99 12.45
CA TYR A 167 -1.83 -7.29 12.14
C TYR A 167 -0.35 -7.37 12.52
N SER A 168 0.43 -6.38 12.12
CA SER A 168 1.88 -6.34 12.34
C SER A 168 2.21 -6.09 13.81
N ILE A 169 1.59 -5.10 14.46
CA ILE A 169 1.82 -4.76 15.87
C ILE A 169 1.49 -5.93 16.81
N ALA A 170 0.48 -6.73 16.49
CA ALA A 170 0.16 -7.92 17.26
C ALA A 170 1.27 -9.00 17.19
N ARG A 171 2.11 -8.98 16.14
CA ARG A 171 3.10 -10.01 15.83
C ARG A 171 4.56 -9.64 16.06
N VAL A 172 4.88 -8.36 16.23
CA VAL A 172 6.25 -7.92 16.53
C VAL A 172 6.74 -8.46 17.87
N ASP A 173 8.01 -8.81 17.93
CA ASP A 173 8.63 -9.25 19.17
C ASP A 173 8.79 -8.08 20.14
N ASN A 174 9.21 -6.92 19.64
CA ASN A 174 9.38 -5.71 20.44
C ASN A 174 8.53 -4.55 19.87
N PRO A 175 7.35 -4.22 20.51
CA PRO A 175 6.52 -3.10 20.03
C PRO A 175 7.17 -1.71 20.14
N MET A 176 8.26 -1.56 20.91
CA MET A 176 9.04 -0.31 20.93
C MET A 176 9.62 0.02 19.55
N GLY A 177 9.96 -1.00 18.74
CA GLY A 177 10.40 -0.82 17.36
C GLY A 177 9.38 -0.05 16.49
N VAL A 178 8.07 -0.21 16.75
CA VAL A 178 7.02 0.56 16.05
C VAL A 178 7.14 2.05 16.37
N ILE A 179 7.34 2.40 17.63
CA ILE A 179 7.40 3.78 18.11
C ILE A 179 8.62 4.48 17.52
N THR A 180 9.79 3.85 17.64
CA THR A 180 11.05 4.42 17.13
C THR A 180 11.06 4.48 15.59
N ALA A 181 10.45 3.53 14.90
CA ALA A 181 10.27 3.58 13.46
C ALA A 181 9.42 4.77 13.03
N GLN A 182 8.30 5.07 13.75
CA GLN A 182 7.46 6.24 13.45
C GLN A 182 8.25 7.56 13.58
N ASP A 183 9.11 7.67 14.57
CA ASP A 183 9.97 8.86 14.72
C ASP A 183 10.95 9.01 13.55
N LYS A 184 11.54 7.91 13.08
CA LYS A 184 12.42 7.91 11.90
C LYS A 184 11.66 8.26 10.61
N PHE A 185 10.47 7.69 10.40
CA PHE A 185 9.61 8.05 9.28
C PHE A 185 9.24 9.53 9.31
N ARG A 186 8.79 10.04 10.47
CA ARG A 186 8.48 11.46 10.63
C ARG A 186 9.66 12.34 10.24
N ASN A 187 10.85 12.09 10.77
CA ASN A 187 12.05 12.86 10.48
C ASN A 187 12.47 12.80 9.00
N ALA A 188 12.29 11.64 8.35
CA ALA A 188 12.62 11.48 6.94
C ALA A 188 11.62 12.22 6.02
N TYR A 189 10.34 12.24 6.39
CA TYR A 189 9.30 12.89 5.60
C TYR A 189 9.16 14.39 5.90
N GLU A 190 9.31 14.83 7.14
CA GLU A 190 9.25 16.25 7.49
C GLU A 190 10.35 17.07 6.82
N LYS A 191 11.57 16.52 6.72
CA LYS A 191 12.66 17.16 5.98
C LYS A 191 12.35 17.39 4.49
N ASN A 192 11.50 16.53 3.90
CA ASN A 192 11.11 16.61 2.50
C ASN A 192 9.77 17.34 2.29
N LEU A 193 8.93 17.45 3.34
CA LEU A 193 7.60 18.07 3.28
C LEU A 193 7.63 19.58 3.49
N PHE A 194 8.59 20.10 4.24
CA PHE A 194 8.71 21.55 4.48
C PHE A 194 9.11 22.34 3.24
N ASN A 195 9.65 21.68 2.21
CA ASN A 195 9.99 22.33 0.93
C ASN A 195 8.88 22.28 -0.13
N SER A 196 7.70 21.78 0.19
CA SER A 196 6.57 21.76 -0.76
C SER A 196 5.31 22.26 -0.08
N GLU A 197 4.78 23.36 -0.62
CA GLU A 197 3.56 24.03 -0.17
C GLU A 197 2.43 23.08 0.24
N LYS A 198 1.72 23.49 1.33
CA LYS A 198 0.53 22.82 1.87
C LYS A 198 -0.58 22.78 0.85
N SER A 199 -0.58 21.81 -0.04
CA SER A 199 -1.65 21.61 -1.01
C SER A 199 -2.77 20.78 -0.40
N ILE A 200 -4.00 21.31 -0.43
CA ILE A 200 -5.24 20.60 -0.10
C ILE A 200 -5.32 19.28 -0.88
N LEU A 201 -4.84 19.28 -2.12
CA LEU A 201 -4.77 18.09 -2.96
C LEU A 201 -3.89 16.99 -2.35
N ARG A 202 -2.82 17.37 -1.64
CA ARG A 202 -1.92 16.43 -0.96
C ARG A 202 -2.56 15.83 0.29
N PHE A 203 -3.35 16.60 1.03
CA PHE A 203 -4.16 16.10 2.15
C PHE A 203 -5.18 15.04 1.68
N LEU A 204 -5.84 15.28 0.55
CA LEU A 204 -6.80 14.35 -0.05
C LEU A 204 -6.13 13.08 -0.64
N LEU A 205 -4.88 13.19 -1.12
CA LEU A 205 -4.16 12.10 -1.76
C LEU A 205 -3.27 11.29 -0.81
N HIS A 206 -2.91 11.83 0.37
CA HIS A 206 -2.00 11.21 1.34
C HIS A 206 -2.66 10.98 2.71
N TRP A 207 -3.78 10.33 2.72
CA TRP A 207 -4.42 9.92 3.97
C TRP A 207 -3.73 8.67 4.53
N ASN A 208 -2.58 8.88 5.15
CA ASN A 208 -1.94 7.86 5.97
C ASN A 208 -2.60 7.82 7.34
N ILE A 209 -2.68 6.63 7.94
CA ILE A 209 -3.05 6.47 9.35
C ILE A 209 -2.12 7.37 10.18
N TYR A 210 -2.72 8.12 11.08
CA TYR A 210 -1.96 9.02 11.94
C TYR A 210 -0.88 8.27 12.71
N PRO A 211 0.37 8.72 12.69
CA PRO A 211 1.45 8.13 13.49
C PRO A 211 1.07 7.94 14.97
N SER A 212 0.26 8.88 15.50
CA SER A 212 -0.27 8.81 16.87
C SER A 212 -1.11 7.55 17.13
N LEU A 213 -1.89 7.08 16.16
CA LEU A 213 -2.69 5.86 16.32
C LEU A 213 -1.81 4.60 16.34
N ARG A 214 -0.78 4.54 15.48
CA ARG A 214 0.22 3.46 15.48
C ARG A 214 0.96 3.39 16.81
N ILE A 215 1.40 4.55 17.31
CA ILE A 215 2.06 4.68 18.61
C ILE A 215 1.12 4.24 19.74
N LYS A 216 -0.17 4.61 19.70
CA LYS A 216 -1.16 4.19 20.69
C LYS A 216 -1.30 2.66 20.70
N MET A 217 -1.52 2.05 19.54
CA MET A 217 -1.62 0.58 19.43
C MET A 217 -0.36 -0.13 19.94
N ALA A 218 0.83 0.40 19.65
CA ALA A 218 2.08 -0.16 20.14
C ALA A 218 2.19 -0.07 21.68
N LYS A 219 1.81 1.06 22.28
CA LYS A 219 1.78 1.24 23.74
C LYS A 219 0.80 0.28 24.42
N GLU A 220 -0.40 0.12 23.87
CA GLU A 220 -1.38 -0.87 24.35
C GLU A 220 -0.79 -2.28 24.31
N ARG A 221 -0.11 -2.64 23.23
CA ARG A 221 0.56 -3.95 23.12
C ARG A 221 1.69 -4.12 24.13
N ILE A 222 2.43 -3.07 24.47
CA ILE A 222 3.45 -3.11 25.53
C ILE A 222 2.79 -3.40 26.89
N SER A 223 1.72 -2.67 27.24
CA SER A 223 1.01 -2.86 28.50
C SER A 223 0.42 -4.26 28.65
N GLU A 224 -0.15 -4.82 27.57
CA GLU A 224 -0.63 -6.22 27.56
C GLU A 224 0.48 -7.24 27.79
N LYS A 225 1.68 -7.02 27.26
CA LYS A 225 2.83 -7.90 27.46
C LYS A 225 3.36 -7.84 28.90
N ILE A 226 3.31 -6.67 29.53
CA ILE A 226 3.72 -6.49 30.93
C ILE A 226 2.72 -7.18 31.88
N SER A 227 1.42 -7.04 31.63
CA SER A 227 0.37 -7.62 32.48
C SER A 227 0.30 -9.16 32.43
N LYS A 228 0.91 -9.79 31.43
CA LYS A 228 0.94 -11.26 31.26
C LYS A 228 2.21 -11.92 31.78
N LYS A 229 3.17 -11.15 32.29
CA LYS A 229 4.38 -11.62 32.98
C LYS A 229 4.19 -11.62 34.47
#